data_b15242c617a8d3baae396261543f3b20
#
_entry.id   b15242c617a8d3baae396261543f3b20
#
_cell.length_a   1.000
_cell.length_b   1.000
_cell.length_c   1.000
_cell.angle_alpha   90.00
_cell.angle_beta   90.00
_cell.angle_gamma   90.00
#
_symmetry.space_group_name_H-M   'P 1'
#
loop_
_entity.id
_entity.type
_entity.pdbx_description
1 polymer ?
#
loop_
_entity_poly.entity_id
_entity_poly.type
_entity_poly.pdbx_seq_one_letter_code
_entity_poly.pdbx_strand_id
1 'polypeptide(L)'
;MHLQPVTPGDPRFRDWLRRYREEITGEPPSEAWLDKYLESLFAEQGTHRFIWWAVENGRRIGFAVAVLTRHWANKARKQGVIGEFFVYPEYRREGHGRRMAQAVIQFLKDHGAEEIQSGVIAGNVRGLRFWEAVGFQIARYALVYRPDRPREPEEDEGE
;
A
#
# COMPACT_ATOMS: atom_id res chain seq x y z
N MET A 1 -17.36 -0.40 -7.73
CA MET A 1 -16.22 -0.02 -6.85
C MET A 1 -16.04 1.47 -6.86
N HIS A 2 -15.99 2.05 -5.70
CA HIS A 2 -15.94 3.48 -5.50
C HIS A 2 -14.91 3.79 -4.41
N LEU A 3 -14.08 4.80 -4.66
CA LEU A 3 -13.06 5.24 -3.72
C LEU A 3 -13.58 6.46 -2.95
N GLN A 4 -13.65 6.36 -1.64
CA GLN A 4 -14.14 7.40 -0.76
C GLN A 4 -12.99 7.90 0.13
N PRO A 5 -12.68 9.21 0.15
CA PRO A 5 -11.65 9.73 1.05
C PRO A 5 -11.91 9.35 2.51
N VAL A 6 -10.87 8.92 3.20
CA VAL A 6 -10.92 8.65 4.63
C VAL A 6 -10.88 9.96 5.40
N THR A 7 -11.75 10.11 6.38
CA THR A 7 -11.74 11.26 7.28
C THR A 7 -10.65 11.09 8.34
N PRO A 8 -9.80 12.11 8.58
CA PRO A 8 -8.84 12.07 9.68
C PRO A 8 -9.53 11.77 11.02
N GLY A 9 -8.94 10.90 11.81
CA GLY A 9 -9.49 10.51 13.11
C GLY A 9 -10.54 9.39 13.07
N ASP A 10 -10.82 8.82 11.91
CA ASP A 10 -11.75 7.70 11.78
C ASP A 10 -11.23 6.48 12.58
N PRO A 11 -11.95 6.03 13.62
CA PRO A 11 -11.48 4.92 14.48
C PRO A 11 -11.47 3.58 13.74
N ARG A 12 -12.35 3.37 12.77
CA ARG A 12 -12.36 2.15 11.96
C ARG A 12 -11.13 2.07 11.06
N PHE A 13 -10.71 3.20 10.50
CA PHE A 13 -9.48 3.24 9.71
C PHE A 13 -8.26 2.88 10.55
N ARG A 14 -8.18 3.40 11.78
CA ARG A 14 -7.14 3.05 12.75
C ARG A 14 -7.11 1.54 13.02
N ASP A 15 -8.26 0.94 13.27
CA ASP A 15 -8.36 -0.50 13.52
C ASP A 15 -7.93 -1.34 12.33
N TRP A 16 -8.35 -0.96 11.14
CA TRP A 16 -7.99 -1.70 9.93
C TRP A 16 -6.51 -1.52 9.57
N LEU A 17 -5.95 -0.35 9.81
CA LEU A 17 -4.52 -0.10 9.65
C LEU A 17 -3.70 -0.95 10.62
N ARG A 18 -4.12 -1.05 11.87
CA ARG A 18 -3.49 -1.94 12.86
C ARG A 18 -3.46 -3.38 12.37
N ARG A 19 -4.59 -3.88 11.91
CA ARG A 19 -4.71 -5.25 11.42
C ARG A 19 -3.87 -5.50 10.17
N TYR A 20 -3.87 -4.57 9.26
CA TYR A 20 -3.03 -4.62 8.05
C TYR A 20 -1.54 -4.71 8.40
N ARG A 21 -1.07 -3.87 9.31
CA ARG A 21 0.33 -3.90 9.75
C ARG A 21 0.68 -5.21 10.45
N GLU A 22 -0.20 -5.72 11.29
CA GLU A 22 -0.01 -7.02 11.95
C GLU A 22 0.13 -8.17 10.93
N GLU A 23 -0.68 -8.17 9.89
CA GLU A 23 -0.56 -9.18 8.82
C GLU A 23 0.76 -9.10 8.07
N ILE A 24 1.28 -7.90 7.84
CA ILE A 24 2.54 -7.69 7.11
C ILE A 24 3.76 -8.02 7.97
N THR A 25 3.75 -7.58 9.23
CA THR A 25 4.92 -7.66 10.11
C THR A 25 4.91 -8.86 11.05
N GLY A 26 3.77 -9.51 11.22
CA GLY A 26 3.56 -10.60 12.18
C GLY A 26 3.26 -10.14 13.61
N GLU A 27 3.35 -8.84 13.90
CA GLU A 27 3.10 -8.27 15.21
C GLU A 27 2.23 -7.02 15.13
N PRO A 28 1.31 -6.80 16.09
CA PRO A 28 0.51 -5.59 16.12
C PRO A 28 1.42 -4.37 16.39
N PRO A 29 1.22 -3.24 15.67
CA PRO A 29 1.95 -2.02 15.95
C PRO A 29 1.55 -1.44 17.33
N SER A 30 2.46 -0.71 17.97
CA SER A 30 2.15 0.03 19.19
C SER A 30 1.19 1.19 18.91
N GLU A 31 0.46 1.62 19.95
CA GLU A 31 -0.43 2.78 19.84
C GLU A 31 0.36 4.06 19.52
N ALA A 32 1.57 4.21 20.08
CA ALA A 32 2.45 5.34 19.77
C ALA A 32 2.89 5.36 18.31
N TRP A 33 3.17 4.19 17.74
CA TRP A 33 3.51 4.07 16.31
C TRP A 33 2.31 4.45 15.44
N LEU A 34 1.12 3.94 15.77
CA LEU A 34 -0.12 4.26 15.05
C LEU A 34 -0.41 5.76 15.06
N ASP A 35 -0.24 6.43 16.21
CA ASP A 35 -0.45 7.87 16.32
C ASP A 35 0.45 8.64 15.38
N LYS A 36 1.73 8.34 15.37
CA LYS A 36 2.71 9.00 14.48
C LYS A 36 2.47 8.69 13.00
N TYR A 37 2.15 7.44 12.70
CA TYR A 37 1.93 7.02 11.32
C TYR A 37 0.67 7.67 10.74
N LEU A 38 -0.43 7.71 11.49
CA LEU A 38 -1.66 8.37 11.08
C LEU A 38 -1.48 9.87 10.91
N GLU A 39 -0.77 10.51 11.81
CA GLU A 39 -0.43 11.94 11.68
C GLU A 39 0.35 12.20 10.39
N SER A 40 1.36 11.40 10.11
CA SER A 40 2.16 11.48 8.88
C SER A 40 1.34 11.24 7.62
N LEU A 41 0.44 10.24 7.63
CA LEU A 41 -0.42 9.95 6.48
C LEU A 41 -1.33 11.13 6.15
N PHE A 42 -2.03 11.65 7.15
CA PHE A 42 -3.04 12.69 6.94
C PHE A 42 -2.46 14.09 6.74
N ALA A 43 -1.20 14.33 7.12
CA ALA A 43 -0.55 15.63 6.93
C ALA A 43 -0.53 16.10 5.47
N GLU A 44 -0.46 15.18 4.52
CA GLU A 44 -0.36 15.47 3.09
C GLU A 44 -1.57 14.98 2.29
N GLN A 45 -2.65 14.58 2.96
CA GLN A 45 -3.86 14.11 2.28
C GLN A 45 -4.48 15.22 1.42
N GLY A 46 -4.86 14.87 0.20
CA GLY A 46 -5.57 15.74 -0.74
C GLY A 46 -4.67 16.60 -1.62
N THR A 47 -3.38 16.70 -1.35
CA THR A 47 -2.40 17.43 -2.16
C THR A 47 -1.76 16.51 -3.20
N HIS A 48 -1.00 15.54 -2.73
CA HIS A 48 -0.35 14.52 -3.56
C HIS A 48 -0.48 13.12 -2.96
N ARG A 49 -1.00 13.00 -1.73
CA ARG A 49 -1.31 11.74 -1.06
C ARG A 49 -2.81 11.58 -0.95
N PHE A 50 -3.29 10.38 -1.30
CA PHE A 50 -4.70 10.02 -1.29
C PHE A 50 -4.89 8.82 -0.39
N ILE A 51 -5.89 8.89 0.47
CA ILE A 51 -6.25 7.86 1.43
C ILE A 51 -7.73 7.56 1.23
N TRP A 52 -8.05 6.34 0.82
CA TRP A 52 -9.42 5.97 0.47
C TRP A 52 -9.90 4.72 1.19
N TRP A 53 -11.16 4.77 1.53
CA TRP A 53 -11.96 3.57 1.63
C TRP A 53 -12.28 3.05 0.24
N ALA A 54 -12.19 1.73 0.06
CA ALA A 54 -12.80 1.06 -1.08
C ALA A 54 -14.22 0.65 -0.70
N VAL A 55 -15.20 1.13 -1.46
CA VAL A 55 -16.62 0.89 -1.17
C VAL A 55 -17.25 0.13 -2.33
N GLU A 56 -17.94 -0.94 -2.03
CA GLU A 56 -18.69 -1.72 -3.01
C GLU A 56 -20.05 -2.10 -2.42
N ASN A 57 -21.11 -1.86 -3.18
CA ASN A 57 -22.50 -2.06 -2.73
C ASN A 57 -22.81 -1.39 -1.37
N GLY A 58 -22.29 -0.19 -1.15
CA GLY A 58 -22.47 0.57 0.08
C GLY A 58 -21.65 0.09 1.27
N ARG A 59 -20.76 -0.89 1.08
CA ARG A 59 -19.91 -1.44 2.15
C ARG A 59 -18.47 -1.06 1.94
N ARG A 60 -17.80 -0.67 3.00
CA ARG A 60 -16.35 -0.52 3.04
C ARG A 60 -15.73 -1.91 3.06
N ILE A 61 -14.97 -2.25 2.03
CA ILE A 61 -14.37 -3.58 1.88
C ILE A 61 -12.84 -3.58 2.08
N GLY A 62 -12.22 -2.42 2.06
CA GLY A 62 -10.79 -2.26 2.21
C GLY A 62 -10.39 -0.79 2.21
N PHE A 63 -9.09 -0.54 2.23
CA PHE A 63 -8.53 0.78 2.07
C PHE A 63 -7.27 0.77 1.22
N ALA A 64 -6.94 1.91 0.64
CA ALA A 64 -5.70 2.11 -0.10
C ALA A 64 -5.11 3.49 0.19
N VAL A 65 -3.80 3.58 0.14
CA VAL A 65 -3.05 4.83 0.16
C VAL A 65 -2.18 4.89 -1.07
N ALA A 66 -2.25 5.99 -1.80
CA ALA A 66 -1.40 6.24 -2.96
C ALA A 66 -0.84 7.65 -2.94
N VAL A 67 0.28 7.82 -3.62
CA VAL A 67 0.98 9.10 -3.75
C VAL A 67 1.20 9.38 -5.23
N LEU A 68 0.96 10.62 -5.64
CA LEU A 68 1.41 11.16 -6.92
C LEU A 68 2.69 11.96 -6.70
N THR A 69 3.74 11.56 -7.37
CA THR A 69 5.04 12.25 -7.32
C THR A 69 5.54 12.56 -8.72
N ARG A 70 6.58 13.36 -8.80
CA ARG A 70 7.31 13.53 -10.04
C ARG A 70 8.42 12.49 -10.14
N HIS A 71 8.68 12.01 -11.34
CA HIS A 71 9.77 11.07 -11.58
C HIS A 71 11.11 11.69 -11.16
N TRP A 72 11.94 10.93 -10.49
CA TRP A 72 13.21 11.43 -9.92
C TRP A 72 14.20 11.95 -10.99
N ALA A 73 14.22 11.32 -12.16
CA ALA A 73 15.13 11.69 -13.24
C ALA A 73 14.48 12.64 -14.26
N ASN A 74 13.16 12.65 -14.39
CA ASN A 74 12.43 13.51 -15.31
C ASN A 74 11.21 14.10 -14.60
N LYS A 75 11.36 15.29 -14.04
CA LYS A 75 10.32 15.97 -13.26
C LYS A 75 9.07 16.36 -14.07
N ALA A 76 9.12 16.29 -15.39
CA ALA A 76 7.94 16.49 -16.23
C ALA A 76 7.00 15.29 -16.20
N ARG A 77 7.50 14.12 -15.84
CA ARG A 77 6.70 12.89 -15.72
C ARG A 77 6.13 12.75 -14.32
N LYS A 78 4.85 12.40 -14.23
CA LYS A 78 4.19 12.03 -12.98
C LYS A 78 4.24 10.52 -12.77
N GLN A 79 4.44 10.13 -11.53
CA GLN A 79 4.50 8.75 -11.10
C GLN A 79 3.51 8.54 -9.97
N GLY A 80 2.74 7.46 -10.04
CA GLY A 80 1.89 7.00 -8.95
C GLY A 80 2.60 5.91 -8.13
N VAL A 81 2.46 5.95 -6.82
CA VAL A 81 2.96 4.90 -5.91
C VAL A 81 1.83 4.45 -5.02
N ILE A 82 1.48 3.18 -5.10
CA ILE A 82 0.52 2.56 -4.19
C ILE A 82 1.31 2.07 -2.97
N GLY A 83 1.14 2.77 -1.84
CA GLY A 83 1.92 2.50 -0.63
C GLY A 83 1.25 1.48 0.29
N GLU A 84 -0.04 1.63 0.53
CA GLU A 84 -0.81 0.74 1.39
C GLU A 84 -2.02 0.23 0.61
N PHE A 85 -2.33 -1.05 0.80
CA PHE A 85 -3.42 -1.71 0.10
C PHE A 85 -3.93 -2.89 0.91
N PHE A 86 -5.19 -2.83 1.32
CA PHE A 86 -5.78 -3.79 2.23
C PHE A 86 -7.21 -4.10 1.86
N VAL A 87 -7.54 -5.38 1.74
CA VAL A 87 -8.91 -5.88 1.67
C VAL A 87 -9.21 -6.57 2.98
N TYR A 88 -10.30 -6.17 3.64
CA TYR A 88 -10.70 -6.79 4.89
C TYR A 88 -10.95 -8.29 4.70
N PRO A 89 -10.46 -9.16 5.60
CA PRO A 89 -10.46 -10.60 5.38
C PRO A 89 -11.80 -11.22 5.00
N GLU A 90 -12.91 -10.68 5.53
CA GLU A 90 -14.26 -11.17 5.21
C GLU A 90 -14.66 -10.99 3.75
N TYR A 91 -14.01 -10.05 3.06
CA TYR A 91 -14.31 -9.70 1.66
C TYR A 91 -13.26 -10.21 0.67
N ARG A 92 -12.33 -11.03 1.12
CA ARG A 92 -11.32 -11.63 0.25
C ARG A 92 -11.89 -12.78 -0.58
N ARG A 93 -11.23 -13.09 -1.70
CA ARG A 93 -11.55 -14.16 -2.65
C ARG A 93 -12.84 -13.96 -3.45
N GLU A 94 -13.39 -12.77 -3.48
CA GLU A 94 -14.56 -12.39 -4.27
C GLU A 94 -14.23 -11.40 -5.40
N GLY A 95 -12.95 -11.21 -5.72
CA GLY A 95 -12.49 -10.30 -6.75
C GLY A 95 -12.48 -8.81 -6.35
N HIS A 96 -12.77 -8.48 -5.09
CA HIS A 96 -12.76 -7.11 -4.60
C HIS A 96 -11.38 -6.46 -4.68
N GLY A 97 -10.33 -7.20 -4.33
CA GLY A 97 -8.95 -6.71 -4.41
C GLY A 97 -8.56 -6.28 -5.81
N ARG A 98 -8.90 -7.06 -6.81
CA ARG A 98 -8.63 -6.74 -8.22
C ARG A 98 -9.38 -5.49 -8.66
N ARG A 99 -10.67 -5.38 -8.37
CA ARG A 99 -11.46 -4.20 -8.70
C ARG A 99 -10.97 -2.96 -7.98
N MET A 100 -10.58 -3.08 -6.74
CA MET A 100 -9.98 -2.02 -5.95
C MET A 100 -8.65 -1.54 -6.57
N ALA A 101 -7.77 -2.47 -6.92
CA ALA A 101 -6.52 -2.13 -7.61
C ALA A 101 -6.78 -1.41 -8.93
N GLN A 102 -7.72 -1.87 -9.72
CA GLN A 102 -8.12 -1.22 -10.98
C GLN A 102 -8.66 0.19 -10.76
N ALA A 103 -9.46 0.41 -9.71
CA ALA A 103 -9.98 1.74 -9.37
C ALA A 103 -8.86 2.70 -8.95
N VAL A 104 -7.90 2.26 -8.15
CA VAL A 104 -6.75 3.06 -7.75
C VAL A 104 -5.86 3.39 -8.95
N ILE A 105 -5.57 2.41 -9.79
CA ILE A 105 -4.79 2.60 -11.02
C ILE A 105 -5.48 3.63 -11.93
N GLN A 106 -6.79 3.50 -12.12
CA GLN A 106 -7.53 4.43 -12.97
C GLN A 106 -7.51 5.85 -12.43
N PHE A 107 -7.69 6.02 -11.11
CA PHE A 107 -7.57 7.32 -10.46
C PHE A 107 -6.20 7.97 -10.73
N LEU A 108 -5.13 7.22 -10.53
CA LEU A 108 -3.78 7.72 -10.72
C LEU A 108 -3.51 8.08 -12.19
N LYS A 109 -3.99 7.28 -13.12
CA LYS A 109 -3.92 7.58 -14.57
C LYS A 109 -4.67 8.86 -14.92
N ASP A 110 -5.88 9.04 -14.40
CA ASP A 110 -6.71 10.21 -14.64
C ASP A 110 -6.06 11.49 -14.08
N HIS A 111 -5.20 11.35 -13.06
CA HIS A 111 -4.42 12.45 -12.48
C HIS A 111 -3.02 12.61 -13.11
N GLY A 112 -2.77 11.93 -14.22
CA GLY A 112 -1.59 12.12 -15.05
C GLY A 112 -0.41 11.21 -14.73
N ALA A 113 -0.59 10.16 -13.91
CA ALA A 113 0.47 9.18 -13.70
C ALA A 113 0.77 8.41 -14.99
N GLU A 114 2.01 8.47 -15.43
CA GLU A 114 2.51 7.74 -16.60
C GLU A 114 3.08 6.38 -16.23
N GLU A 115 3.46 6.21 -14.96
CA GLU A 115 3.96 4.98 -14.39
C GLU A 115 3.36 4.82 -12.99
N ILE A 116 3.01 3.59 -12.63
CA ILE A 116 2.45 3.27 -11.33
C ILE A 116 3.26 2.13 -10.71
N GLN A 117 3.72 2.34 -9.49
CA GLN A 117 4.50 1.37 -8.73
C GLN A 117 3.73 0.89 -7.52
N SER A 118 3.98 -0.34 -7.13
CA SER A 118 3.58 -0.90 -5.83
C SER A 118 4.77 -1.62 -5.22
N GLY A 119 5.06 -1.33 -3.96
CA GLY A 119 6.10 -2.02 -3.21
C GLY A 119 5.54 -3.27 -2.52
N VAL A 120 6.29 -4.36 -2.60
CA VAL A 120 5.97 -5.61 -1.89
C VAL A 120 7.16 -5.94 -1.00
N ILE A 121 6.89 -6.18 0.28
CA ILE A 121 7.93 -6.56 1.24
C ILE A 121 8.50 -7.94 0.84
N ALA A 122 9.82 -8.06 0.89
CA ALA A 122 10.50 -9.32 0.61
C ALA A 122 9.90 -10.47 1.46
N GLY A 123 9.63 -11.60 0.83
CA GLY A 123 8.97 -12.74 1.46
C GLY A 123 7.44 -12.72 1.39
N ASN A 124 6.82 -11.60 1.05
CA ASN A 124 5.37 -11.55 0.83
C ASN A 124 5.02 -12.06 -0.58
N VAL A 125 5.10 -13.36 -0.77
CA VAL A 125 4.84 -14.02 -2.07
C VAL A 125 3.39 -13.83 -2.50
N ARG A 126 2.46 -13.84 -1.56
CA ARG A 126 1.03 -13.65 -1.83
C ARG A 126 0.74 -12.27 -2.40
N GLY A 127 1.33 -11.23 -1.82
CA GLY A 127 1.22 -9.86 -2.33
C GLY A 127 1.85 -9.71 -3.71
N LEU A 128 3.01 -10.30 -3.93
CA LEU A 128 3.66 -10.29 -5.23
C LEU A 128 2.80 -10.94 -6.32
N ARG A 129 2.25 -12.11 -6.06
CA ARG A 129 1.35 -12.80 -7.01
C ARG A 129 0.08 -12.02 -7.30
N PHE A 130 -0.46 -11.34 -6.28
CA PHE A 130 -1.63 -10.48 -6.47
C PHE A 130 -1.32 -9.35 -7.47
N TRP A 131 -0.23 -8.62 -7.28
CA TRP A 131 0.14 -7.51 -8.16
C TRP A 131 0.51 -8.00 -9.57
N GLU A 132 1.19 -9.11 -9.70
CA GLU A 132 1.45 -9.72 -11.00
C GLU A 132 0.15 -10.11 -11.74
N ALA A 133 -0.83 -10.65 -11.02
CA ALA A 133 -2.14 -10.97 -11.59
C ALA A 133 -2.93 -9.73 -12.04
N VAL A 134 -2.72 -8.59 -11.38
CA VAL A 134 -3.30 -7.30 -11.80
C VAL A 134 -2.62 -6.74 -13.05
N GLY A 135 -1.38 -7.14 -13.33
CA GLY A 135 -0.61 -6.72 -14.51
C GLY A 135 0.72 -6.02 -14.20
N PHE A 136 1.13 -5.97 -12.94
CA PHE A 136 2.43 -5.44 -12.56
C PHE A 136 3.54 -6.43 -12.91
N GLN A 137 4.73 -5.90 -13.18
CA GLN A 137 5.95 -6.68 -13.40
C GLN A 137 7.01 -6.23 -12.40
N ILE A 138 7.87 -7.15 -11.98
CA ILE A 138 9.01 -6.80 -11.14
C ILE A 138 9.94 -5.87 -11.94
N ALA A 139 10.16 -4.67 -11.42
CA ALA A 139 10.99 -3.66 -12.07
C ALA A 139 12.34 -3.48 -11.36
N ARG A 140 12.42 -3.68 -10.07
CA ARG A 140 13.63 -3.48 -9.27
C ARG A 140 13.57 -4.19 -7.93
N TYR A 141 14.74 -4.40 -7.32
CA TYR A 141 14.89 -4.79 -5.94
C TYR A 141 15.39 -3.61 -5.11
N ALA A 142 14.77 -3.35 -3.97
CA ALA A 142 15.24 -2.36 -3.01
C ALA A 142 16.10 -3.06 -1.95
N LEU A 143 17.33 -2.61 -1.78
CA LEU A 143 18.26 -3.14 -0.79
C LEU A 143 18.42 -2.14 0.34
N VAL A 144 18.38 -2.61 1.57
CA VAL A 144 18.47 -1.77 2.76
C VAL A 144 19.63 -2.22 3.63
N TYR A 145 20.53 -1.29 3.94
CA TYR A 145 21.56 -1.49 4.95
C TYR A 145 21.11 -0.89 6.27
N ARG A 146 21.11 -1.70 7.34
CA ARG A 146 20.75 -1.25 8.69
C ARG A 146 21.96 -1.42 9.60
N PRO A 147 22.67 -0.33 9.94
CA PRO A 147 23.92 -0.42 10.70
C PRO A 147 23.76 -1.03 12.09
N ASP A 148 22.59 -0.90 12.70
CA ASP A 148 22.29 -1.36 14.07
C ASP A 148 21.73 -2.80 14.11
N ARG A 149 21.58 -3.46 12.97
CA ARG A 149 21.19 -4.87 12.90
C ARG A 149 22.40 -5.72 12.58
N PRO A 150 22.67 -6.77 13.39
CA PRO A 150 23.64 -7.80 12.99
C PRO A 150 23.16 -8.42 11.67
N ARG A 151 24.09 -8.73 10.77
CA ARG A 151 23.80 -9.56 9.61
C ARG A 151 23.23 -10.87 10.13
N GLU A 152 22.08 -11.27 9.61
CA GLU A 152 21.68 -12.66 9.74
C GLU A 152 22.78 -13.49 9.08
N PRO A 153 23.27 -14.56 9.74
CA PRO A 153 24.24 -15.43 9.10
C PRO A 153 23.62 -15.89 7.77
N GLU A 154 24.37 -15.74 6.70
CA GLU A 154 24.05 -16.39 5.44
C GLU A 154 23.79 -17.84 5.81
N GLU A 155 22.56 -18.33 5.59
CA GLU A 155 22.34 -19.76 5.57
C GLU A 155 23.28 -20.25 4.47
N ASP A 156 24.35 -20.88 4.88
CA ASP A 156 25.24 -21.57 3.98
C ASP A 156 24.38 -22.60 3.26
N GLU A 157 23.96 -22.27 2.04
CA GLU A 157 23.38 -23.28 1.16
C GLU A 157 24.52 -24.23 0.88
N GLY A 158 24.78 -25.10 1.87
CA GLY A 158 25.74 -26.19 1.77
C GLY A 158 25.39 -27.03 0.54
N GLU A 159 26.34 -27.18 -0.29
CA GLU A 159 26.36 -28.09 -1.42
C GLU A 159 25.63 -29.42 -1.14
#